data_f3920c928718aa5f2a998da58e3b3b20
#
_entry.id   f3920c928718aa5f2a998da58e3b3b20
#
_cell.length_a   1.000
_cell.length_b   1.000
_cell.length_c   1.000
_cell.angle_alpha   90.00
_cell.angle_beta   90.00
_cell.angle_gamma   90.00
#
_symmetry.space_group_name_H-M   'P 1'
#
loop_
_entity.id
_entity.type
_entity.pdbx_description
1 polymer ?
#
loop_
_entity_poly.entity_id
_entity_poly.type
_entity_poly.pdbx_seq_one_letter_code
_entity_poly.pdbx_strand_id
1 'polypeptide(L)'
;WSMSALDDDQLGVIESFLDALWMERGLSANTLAAYRADLKIFATWLMRREILLISAQRQDLLEFLAECVSMPSRTVARRLSTLRRFYRLQLRDGAVSEDPTARIELPRLGRSLPDALSEADVEALLRAPDGNDALGVRDAAMLEVLYATGLRVTELVQLQVAQINLRQGVVRVMGKGSKERLVPLGEA
;
A
#
# COMPACT_ATOMS: atom_id res chain seq x y z
N TRP A 1 -26.11 -2.46 -5.42
CA TRP A 1 -25.48 -1.13 -5.62
C TRP A 1 -25.01 -1.07 -7.06
N SER A 2 -25.76 -0.40 -7.93
CA SER A 2 -25.35 -0.16 -9.30
C SER A 2 -24.18 0.84 -9.26
N MET A 3 -22.97 0.37 -9.52
CA MET A 3 -21.82 1.24 -9.84
C MET A 3 -22.06 1.76 -11.25
N SER A 4 -22.55 3.00 -11.42
CA SER A 4 -22.37 3.68 -12.68
C SER A 4 -20.87 3.80 -12.92
N ALA A 5 -20.40 3.37 -14.08
CA ALA A 5 -19.00 3.48 -14.48
C ALA A 5 -18.58 4.95 -14.44
N LEU A 6 -17.37 5.22 -13.93
CA LEU A 6 -16.76 6.54 -14.08
C LEU A 6 -16.66 6.87 -15.57
N ASP A 7 -16.94 8.13 -15.91
CA ASP A 7 -16.76 8.65 -17.25
C ASP A 7 -15.29 8.49 -17.70
N ASP A 8 -15.09 8.19 -18.99
CA ASP A 8 -13.75 7.99 -19.55
C ASP A 8 -12.85 9.22 -19.36
N ASP A 9 -13.41 10.43 -19.35
CA ASP A 9 -12.67 11.66 -19.08
C ASP A 9 -12.10 11.68 -17.64
N GLN A 10 -12.89 11.29 -16.64
CA GLN A 10 -12.45 11.21 -15.25
C GLN A 10 -11.38 10.13 -15.05
N LEU A 11 -11.53 9.00 -15.74
CA LEU A 11 -10.52 7.95 -15.76
C LEU A 11 -9.22 8.44 -16.40
N GLY A 12 -9.32 9.17 -17.52
CA GLY A 12 -8.17 9.77 -18.20
C GLY A 12 -7.35 10.69 -17.31
N VAL A 13 -8.02 11.53 -16.50
CA VAL A 13 -7.35 12.42 -15.53
C VAL A 13 -6.60 11.62 -14.46
N ILE A 14 -7.21 10.53 -13.96
CA ILE A 14 -6.57 9.66 -12.96
C ILE A 14 -5.35 8.96 -13.57
N GLU A 15 -5.47 8.37 -14.76
CA GLU A 15 -4.36 7.66 -15.40
C GLU A 15 -3.21 8.61 -15.74
N SER A 16 -3.47 9.81 -16.27
CA SER A 16 -2.45 10.83 -16.52
C SER A 16 -1.67 11.21 -15.27
N PHE A 17 -2.35 11.34 -14.13
CA PHE A 17 -1.70 11.57 -12.84
C PHE A 17 -0.77 10.40 -12.45
N LEU A 18 -1.22 9.17 -12.62
CA LEU A 18 -0.43 7.99 -12.26
C LEU A 18 0.79 7.82 -13.17
N ASP A 19 0.64 8.09 -14.46
CA ASP A 19 1.74 8.07 -15.43
C ASP A 19 2.80 9.14 -15.10
N ALA A 20 2.37 10.36 -14.76
CA ALA A 20 3.28 11.40 -14.31
C ALA A 20 4.07 10.98 -13.06
N LEU A 21 3.42 10.35 -12.08
CA LEU A 21 4.10 9.85 -10.87
C LEU A 21 5.05 8.69 -11.15
N TRP A 22 4.70 7.82 -12.08
CA TRP A 22 5.58 6.74 -12.50
C TRP A 22 6.84 7.28 -13.20
N MET A 23 6.67 8.21 -14.15
CA MET A 23 7.78 8.80 -14.90
C MET A 23 8.69 9.66 -14.02
N GLU A 24 8.11 10.52 -13.16
CA GLU A 24 8.90 11.47 -12.36
C GLU A 24 9.55 10.82 -11.12
N ARG A 25 8.94 9.79 -10.55
CA ARG A 25 9.32 9.28 -9.22
C ARG A 25 9.55 7.77 -9.16
N GLY A 26 9.30 7.04 -10.24
CA GLY A 26 9.48 5.59 -10.29
C GLY A 26 8.70 4.84 -9.20
N LEU A 27 7.47 5.27 -8.91
CA LEU A 27 6.66 4.64 -7.87
C LEU A 27 6.33 3.19 -8.22
N SER A 28 6.28 2.32 -7.21
CA SER A 28 5.95 0.91 -7.40
C SER A 28 4.52 0.72 -7.91
N ALA A 29 4.29 -0.36 -8.67
CA ALA A 29 2.95 -0.72 -9.18
C ALA A 29 1.90 -0.80 -8.06
N ASN A 30 2.27 -1.32 -6.88
CA ASN A 30 1.37 -1.39 -5.73
C ASN A 30 0.98 0.00 -5.21
N THR A 31 1.91 0.96 -5.20
CA THR A 31 1.61 2.34 -4.80
C THR A 31 0.68 3.02 -5.79
N LEU A 32 0.93 2.85 -7.09
CA LEU A 32 0.08 3.40 -8.14
C LEU A 32 -1.32 2.78 -8.11
N ALA A 33 -1.43 1.45 -7.90
CA ALA A 33 -2.71 0.77 -7.74
C ALA A 33 -3.51 1.29 -6.53
N ALA A 34 -2.83 1.54 -5.40
CA ALA A 34 -3.48 2.12 -4.22
C ALA A 34 -3.98 3.55 -4.49
N TYR A 35 -3.19 4.38 -5.17
CA TYR A 35 -3.60 5.74 -5.55
C TYR A 35 -4.78 5.71 -6.53
N ARG A 36 -4.73 4.83 -7.54
CA ARG A 36 -5.84 4.62 -8.47
C ARG A 36 -7.14 4.28 -7.73
N ALA A 37 -7.07 3.34 -6.79
CA ALA A 37 -8.24 2.94 -6.01
C ALA A 37 -8.81 4.09 -5.17
N ASP A 38 -7.95 4.86 -4.49
CA ASP A 38 -8.38 5.99 -3.68
C ASP A 38 -9.04 7.09 -4.51
N LEU A 39 -8.45 7.43 -5.68
CA LEU A 39 -8.99 8.44 -6.58
C LEU A 39 -10.30 7.99 -7.21
N LYS A 40 -10.41 6.72 -7.61
CA LYS A 40 -11.68 6.17 -8.13
C LYS A 40 -12.81 6.24 -7.10
N ILE A 41 -12.53 5.93 -5.83
CA ILE A 41 -13.52 6.04 -4.77
C ILE A 41 -14.01 7.48 -4.61
N PHE A 42 -13.08 8.43 -4.59
CA PHE A 42 -13.42 9.85 -4.46
C PHE A 42 -14.15 10.38 -5.69
N ALA A 43 -13.69 10.07 -6.89
CA ALA A 43 -14.34 10.46 -8.15
C ALA A 43 -15.76 9.89 -8.25
N THR A 44 -15.99 8.63 -7.84
CA THR A 44 -17.33 8.03 -7.80
C THR A 44 -18.24 8.74 -6.78
N TRP A 45 -17.68 9.16 -5.66
CA TRP A 45 -18.42 9.93 -4.65
C TRP A 45 -18.82 11.32 -5.18
N LEU A 46 -17.93 12.02 -5.87
CA LEU A 46 -18.18 13.32 -6.51
C LEU A 46 -19.20 13.21 -7.64
N MET A 47 -19.12 12.16 -8.46
CA MET A 47 -20.02 11.95 -9.60
C MET A 47 -21.48 11.85 -9.16
N ARG A 48 -21.78 11.30 -7.99
CA ARG A 48 -23.13 11.29 -7.41
C ARG A 48 -23.67 12.69 -7.09
N ARG A 49 -22.81 13.68 -7.08
CA ARG A 49 -23.08 15.10 -6.83
C ARG A 49 -22.91 15.94 -8.09
N GLU A 50 -22.69 15.28 -9.23
CA GLU A 50 -22.44 15.93 -10.53
C GLU A 50 -21.21 16.86 -10.51
N ILE A 51 -20.19 16.51 -9.68
CA ILE A 51 -18.95 17.27 -9.55
C ILE A 51 -17.82 16.50 -10.22
N LEU A 52 -17.05 17.18 -11.06
CA LEU A 52 -15.84 16.61 -11.68
C LEU A 52 -14.67 16.59 -10.68
N LEU A 53 -13.77 15.62 -10.81
CA LEU A 53 -12.61 15.46 -9.93
C LEU A 53 -11.74 16.73 -9.87
N ILE A 54 -11.54 17.43 -11.01
CA ILE A 54 -10.78 18.67 -11.09
C ILE A 54 -11.55 19.90 -10.59
N SER A 55 -12.87 19.80 -10.40
CA SER A 55 -13.71 20.92 -9.94
C SER A 55 -14.05 20.84 -8.45
N ALA A 56 -13.61 19.77 -7.77
CA ALA A 56 -13.90 19.57 -6.35
C ALA A 56 -13.27 20.68 -5.48
N GLN A 57 -14.07 21.17 -4.55
CA GLN A 57 -13.69 22.21 -3.61
C GLN A 57 -13.35 21.62 -2.24
N ARG A 58 -12.79 22.44 -1.36
CA ARG A 58 -12.46 22.05 0.02
C ARG A 58 -13.65 21.46 0.76
N GLN A 59 -14.85 22.00 0.55
CA GLN A 59 -16.06 21.51 1.21
C GLN A 59 -16.36 20.06 0.80
N ASP A 60 -16.24 19.70 -0.48
CA ASP A 60 -16.47 18.36 -0.97
C ASP A 60 -15.51 17.33 -0.34
N LEU A 61 -14.24 17.73 -0.17
CA LEU A 61 -13.27 16.88 0.52
C LEU A 61 -13.60 16.68 2.00
N LEU A 62 -14.06 17.72 2.69
CA LEU A 62 -14.45 17.63 4.09
C LEU A 62 -15.67 16.72 4.26
N GLU A 63 -16.68 16.84 3.39
CA GLU A 63 -17.86 15.96 3.40
C GLU A 63 -17.48 14.51 3.10
N PHE A 64 -16.65 14.28 2.08
CA PHE A 64 -16.12 12.94 1.78
C PHE A 64 -15.37 12.33 2.95
N LEU A 65 -14.50 13.09 3.62
CA LEU A 65 -13.74 12.63 4.76
C LEU A 65 -14.63 12.37 5.98
N ALA A 66 -15.70 13.15 6.15
CA ALA A 66 -16.70 12.92 7.20
C ALA A 66 -17.44 11.59 6.99
N GLU A 67 -17.78 11.24 5.75
CA GLU A 67 -18.35 9.91 5.44
C GLU A 67 -17.35 8.75 5.67
N CYS A 68 -16.06 9.05 5.63
CA CYS A 68 -15.00 8.05 5.90
C CYS A 68 -14.72 7.84 7.41
N VAL A 69 -15.37 8.55 8.32
CA VAL A 69 -15.12 8.49 9.78
C VAL A 69 -15.25 7.08 10.38
N SER A 70 -16.12 6.24 9.82
CA SER A 70 -16.26 4.83 10.23
C SER A 70 -15.09 3.93 9.83
N MET A 71 -14.19 4.41 8.99
CA MET A 71 -13.03 3.65 8.52
C MET A 71 -11.83 3.78 9.47
N PRO A 72 -10.89 2.83 9.43
CA PRO A 72 -9.65 2.95 10.19
C PRO A 72 -8.94 4.27 9.85
N SER A 73 -8.52 5.01 10.88
CA SER A 73 -7.89 6.34 10.74
C SER A 73 -6.68 6.32 9.79
N ARG A 74 -5.93 5.20 9.73
CA ARG A 74 -4.82 4.99 8.79
C ARG A 74 -5.28 5.00 7.33
N THR A 75 -6.46 4.42 7.05
CA THR A 75 -7.06 4.42 5.70
C THR A 75 -7.46 5.83 5.28
N VAL A 76 -8.09 6.58 6.17
CA VAL A 76 -8.48 7.98 5.93
C VAL A 76 -7.25 8.84 5.67
N ALA A 77 -6.21 8.69 6.49
CA ALA A 77 -4.93 9.39 6.33
C ALA A 77 -4.26 9.10 4.98
N ARG A 78 -4.26 7.83 4.57
CA ARG A 78 -3.70 7.43 3.27
C ARG A 78 -4.48 8.06 2.11
N ARG A 79 -5.82 8.00 2.16
CA ARG A 79 -6.69 8.64 1.15
C ARG A 79 -6.41 10.13 1.01
N LEU A 80 -6.38 10.86 2.12
CA LEU A 80 -6.06 12.28 2.07
C LEU A 80 -4.65 12.55 1.54
N SER A 81 -3.68 11.68 1.84
CA SER A 81 -2.32 11.80 1.27
C SER A 81 -2.32 11.60 -0.24
N THR A 82 -3.14 10.67 -0.77
CA THR A 82 -3.34 10.47 -2.21
C THR A 82 -3.95 11.71 -2.86
N LEU A 83 -5.06 12.24 -2.28
CA LEU A 83 -5.76 13.43 -2.77
C LEU A 83 -4.84 14.67 -2.77
N ARG A 84 -4.06 14.87 -1.70
CA ARG A 84 -3.06 15.95 -1.64
C ARG A 84 -2.03 15.85 -2.74
N ARG A 85 -1.56 14.64 -3.04
CA ARG A 85 -0.58 14.45 -4.10
C ARG A 85 -1.21 14.72 -5.46
N PHE A 86 -2.45 14.30 -5.67
CA PHE A 86 -3.21 14.55 -6.88
C PHE A 86 -3.40 16.07 -7.11
N TYR A 87 -4.00 16.77 -6.17
CA TYR A 87 -4.30 18.21 -6.35
C TYR A 87 -3.05 19.09 -6.42
N ARG A 88 -1.97 18.72 -5.74
CA ARG A 88 -0.68 19.41 -5.90
C ARG A 88 -0.12 19.27 -7.31
N LEU A 89 -0.27 18.11 -7.94
CA LEU A 89 0.12 17.93 -9.34
C LEU A 89 -0.80 18.76 -10.25
N GLN A 90 -2.12 18.66 -10.07
CA GLN A 90 -3.08 19.42 -10.86
C GLN A 90 -2.87 20.95 -10.75
N LEU A 91 -2.52 21.45 -9.56
CA LEU A 91 -2.18 22.85 -9.35
C LEU A 91 -0.88 23.24 -10.07
N ARG A 92 0.16 22.39 -9.97
CA ARG A 92 1.43 22.60 -10.69
C ARG A 92 1.22 22.69 -12.21
N ASP A 93 0.39 21.82 -12.73
CA ASP A 93 0.13 21.69 -14.17
C ASP A 93 -0.95 22.69 -14.66
N GLY A 94 -1.50 23.54 -13.75
CA GLY A 94 -2.47 24.60 -14.07
C GLY A 94 -3.89 24.09 -14.35
N ALA A 95 -4.18 22.81 -14.09
CA ALA A 95 -5.52 22.25 -14.27
C ALA A 95 -6.51 22.68 -13.19
N VAL A 96 -6.03 23.07 -12.02
CA VAL A 96 -6.83 23.69 -10.95
C VAL A 96 -6.14 25.00 -10.52
N SER A 97 -6.94 25.97 -10.07
CA SER A 97 -6.44 27.29 -9.60
C SER A 97 -6.02 27.27 -8.13
N GLU A 98 -6.56 26.34 -7.33
CA GLU A 98 -6.27 26.19 -5.91
C GLU A 98 -6.19 24.72 -5.53
N ASP A 99 -5.37 24.40 -4.50
CA ASP A 99 -5.34 23.07 -3.91
C ASP A 99 -6.42 22.96 -2.82
N PRO A 100 -7.52 22.22 -3.05
CA PRO A 100 -8.61 22.12 -2.09
C PRO A 100 -8.21 21.35 -0.82
N THR A 101 -7.06 20.68 -0.83
CA THR A 101 -6.54 19.90 0.31
C THR A 101 -5.61 20.73 1.22
N ALA A 102 -5.19 21.93 0.82
CA ALA A 102 -4.11 22.69 1.46
C ALA A 102 -4.35 22.98 2.95
N ARG A 103 -5.60 23.18 3.35
CA ARG A 103 -5.99 23.53 4.73
C ARG A 103 -6.77 22.44 5.45
N ILE A 104 -6.68 21.17 5.00
CA ILE A 104 -7.34 20.05 5.65
C ILE A 104 -6.33 19.42 6.60
N GLU A 105 -6.61 19.46 7.89
CA GLU A 105 -5.80 18.75 8.89
C GLU A 105 -6.41 17.37 9.17
N LEU A 106 -5.55 16.37 9.25
CA LEU A 106 -5.97 15.05 9.72
C LEU A 106 -5.91 14.98 11.24
N PRO A 107 -6.82 14.24 11.86
CA PRO A 107 -6.65 13.86 13.26
C PRO A 107 -5.26 13.22 13.44
N ARG A 108 -4.56 13.58 14.50
CA ARG A 108 -3.27 12.98 14.84
C ARG A 108 -3.51 11.49 15.07
N LEU A 109 -2.92 10.66 14.22
CA LEU A 109 -2.95 9.22 14.41
C LEU A 109 -2.09 8.88 15.62
N GLY A 110 -2.69 8.31 16.64
CA GLY A 110 -1.94 7.66 17.70
C GLY A 110 -1.05 6.58 17.08
N ARG A 111 0.23 6.56 17.41
CA ARG A 111 1.10 5.44 17.07
C ARG A 111 0.76 4.30 18.03
N SER A 112 -0.15 3.39 17.65
CA SER A 112 -0.21 2.11 18.35
C SER A 112 1.07 1.36 18.02
N LEU A 113 1.78 0.91 19.04
CA LEU A 113 2.85 -0.07 18.85
C LEU A 113 2.23 -1.35 18.27
N PRO A 114 2.90 -2.04 17.35
CA PRO A 114 2.47 -3.36 16.92
C PRO A 114 2.39 -4.28 18.15
N ASP A 115 1.34 -5.10 18.22
CA ASP A 115 1.29 -6.17 19.20
C ASP A 115 2.41 -7.16 18.84
N ALA A 116 3.37 -7.31 19.75
CA ALA A 116 4.42 -8.29 19.59
C ALA A 116 3.91 -9.66 20.05
N LEU A 117 4.22 -10.70 19.27
CA LEU A 117 4.00 -12.07 19.72
C LEU A 117 4.92 -12.39 20.89
N SER A 118 4.44 -13.16 21.85
CA SER A 118 5.29 -13.72 22.91
C SER A 118 6.20 -14.81 22.34
N GLU A 119 7.28 -15.13 23.04
CA GLU A 119 8.18 -16.22 22.66
C GLU A 119 7.42 -17.57 22.54
N ALA A 120 6.50 -17.82 23.48
CA ALA A 120 5.64 -19.01 23.44
C ALA A 120 4.72 -19.05 22.21
N ASP A 121 4.18 -17.90 21.77
CA ASP A 121 3.36 -17.83 20.55
C ASP A 121 4.19 -18.11 19.30
N VAL A 122 5.42 -17.61 19.25
CA VAL A 122 6.34 -17.86 18.13
C VAL A 122 6.71 -19.34 18.06
N GLU A 123 7.05 -19.98 19.19
CA GLU A 123 7.33 -21.42 19.24
C GLU A 123 6.11 -22.25 18.82
N ALA A 124 4.92 -21.88 19.27
CA ALA A 124 3.69 -22.57 18.88
C ALA A 124 3.44 -22.44 17.38
N LEU A 125 3.70 -21.27 16.81
CA LEU A 125 3.56 -21.02 15.38
C LEU A 125 4.53 -21.86 14.54
N LEU A 126 5.78 -21.96 14.95
CA LEU A 126 6.81 -22.78 14.26
C LEU A 126 6.49 -24.28 14.31
N ARG A 127 5.82 -24.75 15.37
CA ARG A 127 5.41 -26.16 15.53
C ARG A 127 4.07 -26.50 14.89
N ALA A 128 3.30 -25.51 14.44
CA ALA A 128 1.93 -25.73 13.96
C ALA A 128 1.82 -26.51 12.63
N PRO A 129 2.76 -26.40 11.65
CA PRO A 129 2.63 -27.11 10.39
C PRO A 129 2.76 -28.63 10.55
N ASP A 130 1.90 -29.40 9.87
CA ASP A 130 2.00 -30.86 9.83
C ASP A 130 3.12 -31.30 8.89
N GLY A 131 4.17 -31.90 9.44
CA GLY A 131 5.32 -32.41 8.67
C GLY A 131 5.03 -33.67 7.82
N ASN A 132 3.82 -34.24 7.89
CA ASN A 132 3.46 -35.44 7.15
C ASN A 132 2.93 -35.19 5.75
N ASP A 133 2.61 -33.91 5.40
CA ASP A 133 2.17 -33.55 4.07
C ASP A 133 3.09 -32.49 3.41
N ALA A 134 3.04 -32.40 2.09
CA ALA A 134 3.89 -31.48 1.31
C ALA A 134 3.63 -30.00 1.63
N LEU A 135 2.40 -29.66 1.98
CA LEU A 135 2.03 -28.28 2.34
C LEU A 135 2.57 -27.92 3.72
N GLY A 136 2.45 -28.84 4.67
CA GLY A 136 3.00 -28.64 6.02
C GLY A 136 4.52 -28.52 6.01
N VAL A 137 5.23 -29.35 5.24
CA VAL A 137 6.68 -29.22 5.07
C VAL A 137 7.06 -27.86 4.47
N ARG A 138 6.33 -27.41 3.44
CA ARG A 138 6.52 -26.08 2.84
C ARG A 138 6.29 -24.99 3.87
N ASP A 139 5.19 -25.04 4.60
CA ASP A 139 4.80 -24.01 5.55
C ASP A 139 5.78 -23.95 6.73
N ALA A 140 6.26 -25.09 7.22
CA ALA A 140 7.34 -25.15 8.20
C ALA A 140 8.61 -24.46 7.69
N ALA A 141 9.07 -24.79 6.49
CA ALA A 141 10.25 -24.16 5.89
C ALA A 141 10.06 -22.64 5.70
N MET A 142 8.87 -22.20 5.31
CA MET A 142 8.58 -20.77 5.16
C MET A 142 8.60 -20.03 6.51
N LEU A 143 8.05 -20.62 7.56
CA LEU A 143 8.06 -20.04 8.91
C LEU A 143 9.47 -19.96 9.48
N GLU A 144 10.26 -21.01 9.33
CA GLU A 144 11.66 -21.06 9.75
C GLU A 144 12.50 -19.96 9.04
N VAL A 145 12.38 -19.87 7.72
CA VAL A 145 13.07 -18.84 6.95
C VAL A 145 12.61 -17.44 7.39
N LEU A 146 11.31 -17.23 7.64
CA LEU A 146 10.78 -15.96 8.09
C LEU A 146 11.33 -15.56 9.47
N TYR A 147 11.36 -16.53 10.39
CA TYR A 147 11.89 -16.35 11.76
C TYR A 147 13.38 -16.05 11.74
N ALA A 148 14.15 -16.83 11.00
CA ALA A 148 15.61 -16.67 10.93
C ALA A 148 16.05 -15.35 10.25
N THR A 149 15.29 -14.89 9.26
CA THR A 149 15.72 -13.80 8.37
C THR A 149 15.00 -12.48 8.59
N GLY A 150 13.81 -12.48 9.19
CA GLY A 150 12.96 -11.30 9.28
C GLY A 150 12.51 -10.74 7.92
N LEU A 151 12.42 -11.58 6.89
CA LEU A 151 11.95 -11.20 5.57
C LEU A 151 10.50 -10.68 5.64
N ARG A 152 10.14 -9.77 4.72
CA ARG A 152 8.74 -9.44 4.51
C ARG A 152 8.02 -10.61 3.84
N VAL A 153 6.74 -10.79 4.15
CA VAL A 153 5.93 -11.88 3.54
C VAL A 153 6.02 -11.88 2.01
N THR A 154 6.00 -10.71 1.37
CA THR A 154 6.14 -10.60 -0.09
C THR A 154 7.52 -11.04 -0.60
N GLU A 155 8.58 -10.78 0.14
CA GLU A 155 9.95 -11.22 -0.19
C GLU A 155 10.06 -12.73 -0.04
N LEU A 156 9.48 -13.29 1.02
CA LEU A 156 9.46 -14.74 1.25
C LEU A 156 8.70 -15.49 0.14
N VAL A 157 7.49 -15.04 -0.20
CA VAL A 157 6.63 -15.69 -1.20
C VAL A 157 7.23 -15.63 -2.62
N GLN A 158 8.03 -14.59 -2.90
CA GLN A 158 8.72 -14.42 -4.19
C GLN A 158 10.12 -15.03 -4.21
N LEU A 159 10.58 -15.60 -3.10
CA LEU A 159 11.92 -16.14 -2.97
C LEU A 159 12.12 -17.34 -3.91
N GLN A 160 13.18 -17.30 -4.70
CA GLN A 160 13.58 -18.37 -5.59
C GLN A 160 14.73 -19.19 -4.99
N VAL A 161 14.79 -20.48 -5.27
CA VAL A 161 15.85 -21.38 -4.79
C VAL A 161 17.25 -20.87 -5.16
N ALA A 162 17.41 -20.27 -6.33
CA ALA A 162 18.67 -19.67 -6.78
C ALA A 162 19.15 -18.47 -5.94
N GLN A 163 18.28 -17.89 -5.12
CA GLN A 163 18.60 -16.78 -4.22
C GLN A 163 19.06 -17.26 -2.83
N ILE A 164 19.01 -18.55 -2.57
CA ILE A 164 19.42 -19.17 -1.30
C ILE A 164 20.80 -19.80 -1.49
N ASN A 165 21.77 -19.37 -0.69
CA ASN A 165 23.10 -19.96 -0.65
C ASN A 165 23.31 -20.67 0.70
N LEU A 166 23.02 -21.96 0.74
CA LEU A 166 23.15 -22.76 1.96
C LEU A 166 24.61 -22.92 2.42
N ARG A 167 25.59 -22.83 1.51
CA ARG A 167 27.01 -22.92 1.88
C ARG A 167 27.48 -21.70 2.66
N GLN A 168 26.96 -20.52 2.31
CA GLN A 168 27.27 -19.27 2.96
C GLN A 168 26.24 -18.90 4.04
N GLY A 169 25.16 -19.66 4.19
CA GLY A 169 24.09 -19.35 5.12
C GLY A 169 23.41 -18.02 4.86
N VAL A 170 23.21 -17.64 3.58
CA VAL A 170 22.64 -16.32 3.22
C VAL A 170 21.52 -16.46 2.17
N VAL A 171 20.58 -15.51 2.27
CA VAL A 171 19.52 -15.30 1.28
C VAL A 171 19.70 -13.95 0.63
N ARG A 172 19.60 -13.91 -0.69
CA ARG A 172 19.63 -12.69 -1.48
C ARG A 172 18.20 -12.22 -1.73
N VAL A 173 17.86 -11.01 -1.32
CA VAL A 173 16.51 -10.45 -1.49
C VAL A 173 16.54 -9.06 -2.11
N MET A 174 15.51 -8.78 -2.91
CA MET A 174 15.29 -7.45 -3.47
C MET A 174 14.44 -6.62 -2.51
N GLY A 175 15.02 -5.58 -1.95
CA GLY A 175 14.34 -4.63 -1.09
C GLY A 175 13.58 -3.55 -1.86
N LYS A 176 12.99 -2.63 -1.11
CA LYS A 176 12.28 -1.46 -1.67
C LYS A 176 13.24 -0.62 -2.52
N GLY A 177 12.80 -0.27 -3.74
CA GLY A 177 13.61 0.51 -4.70
C GLY A 177 14.65 -0.32 -5.46
N SER A 178 14.38 -1.63 -5.66
CA SER A 178 15.26 -2.55 -6.38
C SER A 178 16.68 -2.67 -5.80
N LYS A 179 16.81 -2.41 -4.51
CA LYS A 179 18.11 -2.60 -3.81
C LYS A 179 18.22 -4.04 -3.34
N GLU A 180 19.28 -4.69 -3.78
CA GLU A 180 19.63 -6.03 -3.34
C GLU A 180 20.25 -5.99 -1.92
N ARG A 181 19.88 -6.94 -1.07
CA ARG A 181 20.53 -7.15 0.21
C ARG A 181 20.72 -8.65 0.49
N LEU A 182 21.78 -8.98 1.18
CA LEU A 182 22.04 -10.31 1.72
C LEU A 182 21.53 -10.36 3.15
N VAL A 183 20.81 -11.41 3.49
CA VAL A 183 20.27 -11.67 4.82
C VAL A 183 20.80 -13.02 5.30
N PRO A 184 21.40 -13.11 6.51
CA PRO A 184 21.85 -14.38 7.04
C PRO A 184 20.63 -15.30 7.35
N LEU A 185 20.81 -16.60 7.13
CA LEU A 185 19.81 -17.64 7.46
C LEU A 185 19.85 -18.06 8.94
N GLY A 186 20.84 -17.57 9.69
CA GLY A 186 21.13 -18.12 11.01
C GLY A 186 21.92 -19.43 10.95
N GLU A 187 22.47 -19.83 12.07
CA GLU A 187 23.06 -21.18 12.22
C GLU A 187 21.92 -22.16 12.55
N ALA A 188 21.89 -23.29 11.85
CA ALA A 188 20.97 -24.39 12.11
C ALA A 188 21.42 -25.19 13.33
#